data_6eae255f751d16adeb0c491d656f1b37
#
_entry.id   6eae255f751d16adeb0c491d656f1b37
#
_cell.length_a   1.000
_cell.length_b   1.000
_cell.length_c   1.000
_cell.angle_alpha   90.00
_cell.angle_beta   90.00
_cell.angle_gamma   90.00
#
_symmetry.space_group_name_H-M   'P 1'
#
loop_
_entity.id
_entity.type
_entity.pdbx_description
1 polymer ?
#
loop_
_entity_poly.entity_id
_entity_poly.type
_entity_poly.pdbx_seq_one_letter_code
_entity_poly.pdbx_strand_id
1 'polypeptide(L)' 'MEQLIEKVKELRRKMGWAQEDMAREIGVSLSTVQRWERQGGEPTRLARRELKRLFKEAGIDGEEEEAS' A
#
# COMPACT_ATOMS: atom_id res chain seq x y z
N MET A 1 -2.34 2.60 -11.03
CA MET A 1 -3.66 2.69 -10.38
C MET A 1 -3.72 3.92 -9.52
N GLU A 2 -4.65 4.78 -9.84
CA GLU A 2 -4.79 6.01 -9.09
C GLU A 2 -5.17 5.75 -7.64
N GLN A 3 -6.01 4.75 -7.45
CA GLN A 3 -6.44 4.43 -6.11
C GLN A 3 -5.29 3.98 -5.23
N LEU A 4 -4.27 3.44 -5.83
CA LEU A 4 -3.13 2.99 -5.08
C LEU A 4 -2.46 4.13 -4.34
N ILE A 5 -2.32 5.28 -5.02
CA ILE A 5 -1.68 6.43 -4.41
C ILE A 5 -2.39 6.82 -3.12
N GLU A 6 -3.70 6.96 -3.21
CA GLU A 6 -4.47 7.39 -2.05
C GLU A 6 -4.47 6.35 -0.95
N LYS A 7 -4.63 5.09 -1.32
CA LYS A 7 -4.70 4.03 -0.32
C LYS A 7 -3.39 3.83 0.41
N VAL A 8 -2.29 3.95 -0.30
CA VAL A 8 -0.99 3.81 0.32
C VAL A 8 -0.75 4.93 1.33
N LYS A 9 -1.10 6.14 0.95
CA LYS A 9 -0.95 7.27 1.85
C LYS A 9 -1.84 7.13 3.08
N GLU A 10 -3.05 6.67 2.85
CA GLU A 10 -3.98 6.49 3.95
C GLU A 10 -3.51 5.40 4.90
N LEU A 11 -3.00 4.32 4.35
CA LEU A 11 -2.47 3.24 5.17
C LEU A 11 -1.35 3.75 6.06
N ARG A 12 -0.42 4.49 5.47
CA ARG A 12 0.69 5.05 6.24
C ARG A 12 0.19 5.93 7.36
N ARG A 13 -0.78 6.77 7.05
CA ARG A 13 -1.32 7.69 8.04
C ARG A 13 -1.99 6.94 9.19
N LYS A 14 -2.79 5.94 8.85
CA LYS A 14 -3.49 5.19 9.87
C LYS A 14 -2.57 4.39 10.76
N MET A 15 -1.51 3.87 10.20
CA MET A 15 -0.56 3.07 10.97
C MET A 15 0.51 3.92 11.65
N GLY A 16 0.56 5.21 11.33
CA GLY A 16 1.58 6.07 11.89
C GLY A 16 2.96 5.78 11.34
N TRP A 17 3.04 5.35 10.10
CA TRP A 17 4.29 4.93 9.49
C TRP A 17 4.89 6.01 8.63
N ALA A 18 6.22 6.13 8.66
CA ALA A 18 6.95 6.82 7.62
C ALA A 18 7.02 5.90 6.41
N GLN A 19 7.47 6.47 5.28
CA GLN A 19 7.60 5.65 4.08
C GLN A 19 8.56 4.49 4.27
N GLU A 20 9.60 4.71 5.05
CA GLU A 20 10.56 3.64 5.34
C GLU A 20 9.91 2.49 6.09
N ASP A 21 9.05 2.84 7.04
CA ASP A 21 8.39 1.80 7.81
C ASP A 21 7.52 0.95 6.92
N MET A 22 6.79 1.61 6.02
CA MET A 22 5.93 0.89 5.10
C MET A 22 6.73 -0.01 4.18
N ALA A 23 7.84 0.51 3.66
CA ALA A 23 8.69 -0.28 2.78
C ALA A 23 9.15 -1.55 3.49
N ARG A 24 9.51 -1.41 4.75
CA ARG A 24 9.98 -2.54 5.55
C ARG A 24 8.87 -3.55 5.78
N GLU A 25 7.67 -3.05 6.06
CA GLU A 25 6.55 -3.94 6.34
C GLU A 25 6.13 -4.74 5.12
N ILE A 26 6.22 -4.12 3.95
CA ILE A 26 5.80 -4.78 2.73
C ILE A 26 6.94 -5.61 2.13
N GLY A 27 8.17 -5.24 2.43
CA GLY A 27 9.31 -5.94 1.88
C GLY A 27 9.77 -5.38 0.56
N VAL A 28 9.64 -4.07 0.38
CA VAL A 28 10.09 -3.40 -0.84
C VAL A 28 11.05 -2.29 -0.46
N SER A 29 11.65 -1.67 -1.47
CA SER A 29 12.56 -0.57 -1.21
C SER A 29 11.81 0.71 -0.92
N LEU A 30 12.48 1.63 -0.25
CA LEU A 30 11.91 2.94 0.01
C LEU A 30 11.51 3.63 -1.30
N SER A 31 12.35 3.54 -2.30
CA SER A 31 12.06 4.19 -3.58
C SER A 31 10.81 3.63 -4.22
N THR A 32 10.50 2.36 -3.97
CA THR A 32 9.29 1.77 -4.50
C THR A 32 8.07 2.41 -3.85
N VAL A 33 8.09 2.59 -2.54
CA VAL A 33 6.98 3.23 -1.85
C VAL A 33 6.83 4.67 -2.32
N GLN A 34 7.95 5.38 -2.47
CA GLN A 34 7.91 6.75 -2.95
C GLN A 34 7.29 6.84 -4.34
N ARG A 35 7.62 5.89 -5.20
CA ARG A 35 7.06 5.87 -6.53
C ARG A 35 5.57 5.62 -6.49
N TRP A 36 5.12 4.71 -5.64
CA TRP A 36 3.69 4.44 -5.52
C TRP A 36 2.93 5.69 -5.10
N GLU A 37 3.50 6.46 -4.17
CA GLU A 37 2.80 7.63 -3.66
C GLU A 37 2.85 8.81 -4.62
N ARG A 38 3.78 8.78 -5.55
CA ARG A 38 3.93 9.87 -6.50
C ARG A 38 3.28 9.57 -7.84
N GLN A 39 3.47 8.37 -8.33
CA GLN A 39 3.01 7.99 -9.66
C GLN A 39 1.98 6.88 -9.68
N GLY A 40 1.87 6.15 -8.59
CA GLY A 40 1.03 4.98 -8.57
C GLY A 40 1.78 3.80 -9.13
N GLY A 41 1.45 3.43 -10.34
CA GLY A 41 2.08 2.28 -10.94
C GLY A 41 1.43 0.99 -10.47
N GLU A 42 2.10 -0.11 -10.71
CA GLU A 42 1.58 -1.41 -10.34
C GLU A 42 2.53 -2.14 -9.42
N PRO A 43 2.08 -2.49 -8.23
CA PRO A 43 2.90 -3.29 -7.34
C PRO A 43 3.10 -4.69 -7.92
N THR A 44 4.19 -5.32 -7.52
CA THR A 44 4.36 -6.71 -7.86
C THR A 44 3.27 -7.53 -7.19
N ARG A 45 3.15 -8.77 -7.62
CA ARG A 45 2.15 -9.66 -7.07
C ARG A 45 2.32 -9.83 -5.55
N LEU A 46 3.55 -10.02 -5.10
CA LEU A 46 3.81 -10.18 -3.68
C LEU A 46 3.51 -8.90 -2.91
N ALA A 47 3.90 -7.77 -3.45
CA ALA A 47 3.63 -6.51 -2.79
C ALA A 47 2.13 -6.25 -2.70
N ARG A 48 1.41 -6.57 -3.78
CA ARG A 48 -0.04 -6.38 -3.79
C ARG A 48 -0.72 -7.21 -2.72
N ARG A 49 -0.24 -8.42 -2.53
CA ARG A 49 -0.79 -9.31 -1.52
C ARG A 49 -0.61 -8.73 -0.13
N GLU A 50 0.60 -8.22 0.14
CA GLU A 50 0.86 -7.60 1.44
C GLU A 50 0.05 -6.33 1.63
N LEU A 51 -0.11 -5.55 0.58
CA LEU A 51 -0.91 -4.35 0.66
C LEU A 51 -2.36 -4.67 0.99
N LYS A 52 -2.90 -5.68 0.33
CA LYS A 52 -4.29 -6.07 0.59
C LYS A 52 -4.49 -6.47 2.05
N ARG A 53 -3.54 -7.24 2.57
CA ARG A 53 -3.62 -7.67 3.96
C ARG A 53 -3.60 -6.47 4.89
N LEU A 54 -2.70 -5.53 4.63
CA LEU A 54 -2.57 -4.36 5.49
C LEU A 54 -3.76 -3.42 5.37
N PHE A 55 -4.28 -3.24 4.15
CA PHE A 55 -5.48 -2.43 3.99
C PHE A 55 -6.62 -2.99 4.82
N LYS A 56 -6.77 -4.29 4.80
CA LYS A 56 -7.82 -4.93 5.54
C LYS A 56 -7.65 -4.73 7.04
N GLU A 57 -6.42 -4.89 7.51
CA GLU A 57 -6.14 -4.71 8.93
C GLU A 57 -6.38 -3.27 9.38
N ALA A 58 -6.13 -2.32 8.50
CA ALA A 58 -6.30 -0.92 8.82
C ALA A 58 -7.73 -0.44 8.62
N GLY A 59 -8.59 -1.29 8.11
CA GLY A 59 -9.96 -0.91 7.85
C GLY A 59 -10.13 -0.05 6.61
N ILE A 60 -9.16 -0.09 5.71
CA ILE A 60 -9.27 0.63 4.46
C ILE A 60 -10.02 -0.27 3.48
N ASP A 61 -11.07 0.27 2.93
CA ASP A 61 -11.93 -0.49 2.06
C ASP A 61 -11.20 -0.90 0.80
N GLY A 62 -10.98 -2.13 0.68
CA GLY A 62 -10.30 -2.63 -0.46
C GLY A 62 -11.21 -3.00 -1.57
N GLU A 63 -12.23 -3.05 -1.45
CA GLU A 63 -13.00 -3.44 -2.36
C GLU A 63 -12.77 -4.71 -2.93
N GLU A 64 -12.30 -4.83 -2.68
CA GLU A 64 -12.04 -5.61 -3.03
C GLU A 64 -12.30 -6.62 -2.97
N GLU A 65 -12.73 -6.64 -2.75
CA GLU A 65 -12.96 -7.38 -2.84
C GLU A 65 -13.19 -8.04 -3.40
N GLU A 66 -13.29 -7.85 -3.67
CA GLU A 66 -13.52 -8.43 -4.20
C GLU A 66 -13.27 -9.21 -4.57
N ALA A 67 -13.29 -9.17 -4.52
CA ALA A 67 -13.15 -9.85 -4.84
C ALA A 67 -13.05 -10.69 -4.93
N SER A 68 -13.25 -10.69 -4.85
CA SER A 68 -13.30 -11.48 -4.97
C SER A 68 -13.30 -12.10 -5.16
#